data_d9dbd905c3405fcb893745c9fdba06ec
#
_entry.id   d9dbd905c3405fcb893745c9fdba06ec
#
_cell.length_a   1.000
_cell.length_b   1.000
_cell.length_c   1.000
_cell.angle_alpha   90.00
_cell.angle_beta   90.00
_cell.angle_gamma   90.00
#
_symmetry.space_group_name_H-M   'P 1'
#
loop_
_entity.id
_entity.type
_entity.pdbx_description
1 polymer ?
#
loop_
_entity_poly.entity_id
_entity_poly.type
_entity_poly.pdbx_seq_one_letter_code
_entity_poly.pdbx_strand_id
1 'polypeptide(L)'
;MKDGFIQAFKKGNAITRLSAIILGLGNLAGKQIIKGILYLAIEVSFICFMIFKGINCLAMLPNLGGREQQEIWNEKLGVYEYVAGDNSLLILLYGVATLFLIAAYVVLAMSSVKSAYNVQTRQALGKHINTFVEDVKSLFNENLHKLLLTLPVGGVLIFTILPLVFMISMAFTNYSKVDSHLVLFDWVGLENFKQLFDSGSSIGHSFWSVLGWTIIWAIFATGLNYILGILVALLINRKGTRFKSFWRFIFVLSIAVPQFVSLLVMRSMLNQDGIVNVVLRNLGWIDKALPFFTNATWARITVIVVNLWVGIPYTILQVTGILKNIPMELY
;
A
#
# COMPACT_ATOMS: atom_id res chain seq x y z
N MET A 1 8.04 2.42 32.69
CA MET A 1 7.49 3.31 31.67
C MET A 1 8.56 3.51 30.61
N LYS A 2 8.28 3.23 29.35
CA LYS A 2 9.22 3.56 28.27
C LYS A 2 9.09 5.06 28.01
N ASP A 3 10.09 5.83 28.41
CA ASP A 3 10.11 7.28 28.22
C ASP A 3 10.03 7.61 26.72
N GLY A 4 9.18 8.58 26.35
CA GLY A 4 9.05 9.06 24.99
C GLY A 4 10.31 9.81 24.55
N PHE A 5 10.49 10.02 23.22
CA PHE A 5 11.63 10.78 22.67
C PHE A 5 11.82 12.14 23.35
N ILE A 6 10.75 12.89 23.56
CA ILE A 6 10.79 14.23 24.18
C ILE A 6 11.36 14.18 25.59
N GLN A 7 11.00 13.16 26.39
CA GLN A 7 11.53 12.99 27.75
C GLN A 7 12.99 12.58 27.70
N ALA A 8 13.36 11.66 26.80
CA ALA A 8 14.74 11.22 26.60
C ALA A 8 15.65 12.38 26.22
N PHE A 9 15.18 13.27 25.34
CA PHE A 9 15.93 14.46 24.92
C PHE A 9 16.05 15.50 26.02
N LYS A 10 14.96 15.79 26.76
CA LYS A 10 14.94 16.80 27.83
C LYS A 10 15.78 16.38 29.04
N LYS A 11 15.64 15.11 29.49
CA LYS A 11 16.33 14.58 30.67
C LYS A 11 17.69 13.96 30.38
N GLY A 12 18.03 13.78 29.10
CA GLY A 12 19.30 13.25 28.65
C GLY A 12 20.46 14.21 28.89
N ASN A 13 21.64 13.64 29.16
CA ASN A 13 22.91 14.39 29.24
C ASN A 13 23.34 14.87 27.83
N ALA A 14 24.46 15.60 27.75
CA ALA A 14 24.99 16.13 26.49
C ALA A 14 25.21 15.01 25.44
N ILE A 15 25.78 13.87 25.86
CA ILE A 15 26.06 12.73 24.96
C ILE A 15 24.76 12.14 24.41
N THR A 16 23.72 12.00 25.25
CA THR A 16 22.39 11.53 24.83
C THR A 16 21.76 12.49 23.81
N ARG A 17 21.87 13.80 24.02
CA ARG A 17 21.34 14.79 23.06
C ARG A 17 22.12 14.82 21.76
N LEU A 18 23.48 14.72 21.84
CA LEU A 18 24.33 14.62 20.66
C LEU A 18 24.08 13.36 19.83
N SER A 19 23.51 12.31 20.42
CA SER A 19 23.07 11.10 19.69
C SER A 19 21.92 11.36 18.70
N ALA A 20 21.35 12.57 18.66
CA ALA A 20 20.42 13.00 17.61
C ALA A 20 21.14 13.44 16.33
N ILE A 21 22.41 13.90 16.46
CA ILE A 21 23.23 14.42 15.35
C ILE A 21 24.27 13.38 14.94
N ILE A 22 24.88 12.69 15.90
CA ILE A 22 25.83 11.59 15.67
C ILE A 22 25.15 10.33 16.24
N LEU A 23 24.52 9.57 15.36
CA LEU A 23 23.73 8.42 15.75
C LEU A 23 24.59 7.36 16.44
N GLY A 24 24.10 6.84 17.56
CA GLY A 24 24.79 5.81 18.31
C GLY A 24 25.91 6.30 19.26
N LEU A 25 26.19 7.61 19.33
CA LEU A 25 27.25 8.17 20.21
C LEU A 25 27.04 7.75 21.68
N GLY A 26 25.81 7.85 22.18
CA GLY A 26 25.49 7.46 23.55
C GLY A 26 25.60 5.95 23.79
N ASN A 27 25.36 5.13 22.76
CA ASN A 27 25.59 3.69 22.84
C ASN A 27 27.09 3.36 22.90
N LEU A 28 27.92 4.04 22.09
CA LEU A 28 29.38 3.90 22.15
C LEU A 28 29.95 4.30 23.50
N ALA A 29 29.54 5.45 24.02
CA ALA A 29 29.93 5.92 25.36
C ALA A 29 29.49 4.94 26.47
N GLY A 30 28.37 4.25 26.29
CA GLY A 30 27.84 3.22 27.18
C GLY A 30 28.39 1.82 26.93
N LYS A 31 29.48 1.66 26.17
CA LYS A 31 30.13 0.38 25.83
C LYS A 31 29.26 -0.60 25.00
N GLN A 32 28.19 -0.14 24.40
CA GLN A 32 27.42 -0.89 23.40
C GLN A 32 28.02 -0.67 21.98
N ILE A 33 29.26 -1.13 21.78
CA ILE A 33 30.08 -0.78 20.60
C ILE A 33 29.39 -1.20 19.29
N ILE A 34 28.96 -2.45 19.15
CA ILE A 34 28.34 -2.97 17.92
C ILE A 34 27.09 -2.15 17.55
N LYS A 35 26.23 -1.87 18.51
CA LYS A 35 25.00 -1.11 18.28
C LYS A 35 25.31 0.34 17.90
N GLY A 36 26.29 0.95 18.55
CA GLY A 36 26.74 2.31 18.20
C GLY A 36 27.33 2.39 16.78
N ILE A 37 28.16 1.41 16.39
CA ILE A 37 28.74 1.32 15.03
C ILE A 37 27.62 1.11 13.98
N LEU A 38 26.61 0.29 14.27
CA LEU A 38 25.48 0.09 13.34
C LEU A 38 24.70 1.41 13.11
N TYR A 39 24.43 2.17 14.16
CA TYR A 39 23.82 3.49 14.02
C TYR A 39 24.68 4.44 13.17
N LEU A 40 25.99 4.51 13.44
CA LEU A 40 26.92 5.32 12.64
C LEU A 40 27.02 4.86 11.19
N ALA A 41 27.04 3.57 10.94
CA ALA A 41 27.09 3.03 9.58
C ALA A 41 25.84 3.44 8.76
N ILE A 42 24.65 3.39 9.39
CA ILE A 42 23.41 3.86 8.75
C ILE A 42 23.47 5.37 8.48
N GLU A 43 23.97 6.15 9.43
CA GLU A 43 24.13 7.59 9.28
C GLU A 43 25.08 7.94 8.14
N VAL A 44 26.29 7.34 8.11
CA VAL A 44 27.26 7.55 7.04
C VAL A 44 26.66 7.15 5.68
N SER A 45 25.99 6.02 5.61
CA SER A 45 25.31 5.57 4.38
C SER A 45 24.24 6.56 3.93
N PHE A 46 23.46 7.10 4.87
CA PHE A 46 22.44 8.11 4.57
C PHE A 46 23.07 9.43 4.10
N ILE A 47 24.13 9.91 4.76
CA ILE A 47 24.86 11.12 4.35
C ILE A 47 25.47 10.94 2.95
N CYS A 48 26.12 9.81 2.69
CA CYS A 48 26.66 9.49 1.37
C CYS A 48 25.53 9.48 0.32
N PHE A 49 24.41 8.82 0.59
CA PHE A 49 23.25 8.85 -0.30
C PHE A 49 22.77 10.29 -0.56
N MET A 50 22.64 11.11 0.48
CA MET A 50 22.21 12.51 0.33
C MET A 50 23.16 13.32 -0.53
N ILE A 51 24.48 13.19 -0.32
CA ILE A 51 25.48 13.92 -1.10
C ILE A 51 25.48 13.49 -2.57
N PHE A 52 25.44 12.18 -2.84
CA PHE A 52 25.58 11.69 -4.22
C PHE A 52 24.28 11.72 -5.03
N LYS A 53 23.12 11.59 -4.37
CA LYS A 53 21.82 11.43 -5.04
C LYS A 53 20.72 12.28 -4.43
N GLY A 54 20.52 12.23 -3.12
CA GLY A 54 19.34 12.75 -2.43
C GLY A 54 19.15 14.25 -2.62
N ILE A 55 20.22 15.05 -2.46
CA ILE A 55 20.17 16.53 -2.62
C ILE A 55 19.74 16.87 -4.06
N ASN A 56 20.31 16.21 -5.06
CA ASN A 56 19.94 16.44 -6.46
C ASN A 56 18.48 16.06 -6.73
N CYS A 57 18.01 14.92 -6.20
CA CYS A 57 16.62 14.51 -6.35
C CYS A 57 15.65 15.54 -5.72
N LEU A 58 15.98 16.08 -4.55
CA LEU A 58 15.18 17.10 -3.88
C LEU A 58 15.27 18.46 -4.59
N ALA A 59 16.43 18.84 -5.11
CA ALA A 59 16.60 20.09 -5.84
C ALA A 59 15.79 20.13 -7.15
N MET A 60 15.63 18.98 -7.81
CA MET A 60 14.85 18.86 -9.04
C MET A 60 13.35 18.64 -8.78
N LEU A 61 12.93 18.28 -7.56
CA LEU A 61 11.53 17.97 -7.23
C LEU A 61 10.57 19.17 -7.46
N PRO A 62 10.94 20.44 -7.18
CA PRO A 62 10.05 21.58 -7.40
C PRO A 62 9.75 21.89 -8.86
N ASN A 63 10.65 21.58 -9.79
CA ASN A 63 10.51 21.89 -11.21
C ASN A 63 10.45 20.66 -12.12
N LEU A 64 10.53 19.44 -11.56
CA LEU A 64 10.43 18.15 -12.23
C LEU A 64 11.31 17.95 -13.46
N GLY A 65 12.38 18.78 -13.59
CA GLY A 65 13.25 18.82 -14.77
C GLY A 65 12.74 19.75 -15.86
N GLY A 66 13.58 20.08 -16.81
CA GLY A 66 13.24 21.01 -17.91
C GLY A 66 14.10 20.81 -19.15
N ARG A 67 15.02 19.83 -19.13
CA ARG A 67 15.88 19.54 -20.27
C ARG A 67 15.22 18.50 -21.15
N GLU A 68 14.87 18.89 -22.37
CA GLU A 68 14.41 17.97 -23.39
C GLU A 68 15.55 17.10 -23.93
N GLN A 69 15.22 15.93 -24.43
CA GLN A 69 16.17 15.09 -25.16
C GLN A 69 16.56 15.80 -26.45
N GLN A 70 17.85 15.93 -26.70
CA GLN A 70 18.39 16.60 -27.87
C GLN A 70 19.37 15.70 -28.61
N GLU A 71 19.37 15.81 -29.95
CA GLU A 71 20.40 15.25 -30.79
C GLU A 71 21.47 16.30 -31.04
N ILE A 72 22.68 16.07 -30.53
CA ILE A 72 23.81 16.98 -30.67
C ILE A 72 24.79 16.34 -31.66
N TRP A 73 25.17 17.12 -32.68
CA TRP A 73 26.20 16.68 -33.61
C TRP A 73 27.57 16.64 -32.97
N ASN A 74 28.16 15.46 -32.90
CA ASN A 74 29.54 15.28 -32.38
C ASN A 74 30.52 15.39 -33.58
N GLU A 75 31.17 16.53 -33.68
CA GLU A 75 32.15 16.81 -34.78
C GLU A 75 33.33 15.81 -34.77
N LYS A 76 33.70 15.25 -33.62
CA LYS A 76 34.84 14.31 -33.54
C LYS A 76 34.47 12.91 -34.04
N LEU A 77 33.24 12.51 -33.91
CA LEU A 77 32.77 11.17 -34.30
C LEU A 77 31.98 11.21 -35.64
N GLY A 78 31.58 12.38 -36.11
CA GLY A 78 30.78 12.54 -37.34
C GLY A 78 29.39 11.91 -37.24
N VAL A 79 28.81 11.81 -36.03
CA VAL A 79 27.50 11.22 -35.77
C VAL A 79 26.68 12.11 -34.84
N TYR A 80 25.37 11.97 -34.89
CA TYR A 80 24.49 12.56 -33.89
C TYR A 80 24.50 11.73 -32.60
N GLU A 81 24.80 12.37 -31.47
CA GLU A 81 24.72 11.78 -30.15
C GLU A 81 23.42 12.21 -29.47
N TYR A 82 22.71 11.23 -28.93
CA TYR A 82 21.54 11.50 -28.10
C TYR A 82 21.98 11.93 -26.70
N VAL A 83 21.73 13.19 -26.36
CA VAL A 83 21.85 13.65 -24.98
C VAL A 83 20.51 13.38 -24.27
N ALA A 84 20.58 12.52 -23.27
CA ALA A 84 19.40 12.19 -22.47
C ALA A 84 18.86 13.45 -21.78
N GLY A 85 17.60 13.74 -22.00
CA GLY A 85 16.85 14.77 -21.28
C GLY A 85 16.50 14.35 -19.85
N ASP A 86 15.85 15.26 -19.14
CA ASP A 86 15.30 14.98 -17.83
C ASP A 86 14.06 14.06 -17.95
N ASN A 87 13.84 13.23 -16.94
CA ASN A 87 12.65 12.38 -16.88
C ASN A 87 11.82 12.77 -15.65
N SER A 88 10.80 13.60 -15.85
CA SER A 88 9.93 14.13 -14.78
C SER A 88 9.32 13.03 -13.92
N LEU A 89 8.99 11.86 -14.50
CA LEU A 89 8.44 10.72 -13.76
C LEU A 89 9.45 10.16 -12.75
N LEU A 90 10.69 9.96 -13.18
CA LEU A 90 11.76 9.44 -12.32
C LEU A 90 12.19 10.49 -11.28
N ILE A 91 12.21 11.78 -11.65
CA ILE A 91 12.50 12.86 -10.73
C ILE A 91 11.48 12.90 -9.59
N LEU A 92 10.18 12.83 -9.93
CA LEU A 92 9.10 12.79 -8.96
C LEU A 92 9.21 11.53 -8.07
N LEU A 93 9.42 10.36 -8.68
CA LEU A 93 9.54 9.09 -7.94
C LEU A 93 10.72 9.11 -6.95
N TYR A 94 11.91 9.50 -7.43
CA TYR A 94 13.10 9.55 -6.58
C TYR A 94 13.02 10.67 -5.55
N GLY A 95 12.40 11.81 -5.89
CA GLY A 95 12.14 12.88 -4.94
C GLY A 95 11.24 12.41 -3.79
N VAL A 96 10.11 11.79 -4.08
CA VAL A 96 9.20 11.21 -3.08
C VAL A 96 9.91 10.13 -2.27
N ALA A 97 10.64 9.21 -2.91
CA ALA A 97 11.41 8.18 -2.20
C ALA A 97 12.47 8.78 -1.26
N THR A 98 13.12 9.86 -1.68
CA THR A 98 14.10 10.59 -0.83
C THR A 98 13.44 11.20 0.40
N LEU A 99 12.23 11.77 0.28
CA LEU A 99 11.46 12.26 1.43
C LEU A 99 11.12 11.14 2.41
N PHE A 100 10.77 9.96 1.92
CA PHE A 100 10.54 8.77 2.77
C PHE A 100 11.82 8.32 3.49
N LEU A 101 12.96 8.34 2.81
CA LEU A 101 14.26 8.02 3.43
C LEU A 101 14.64 9.03 4.50
N ILE A 102 14.37 10.32 4.29
CA ILE A 102 14.57 11.36 5.31
C ILE A 102 13.66 11.10 6.52
N ALA A 103 12.38 10.80 6.31
CA ALA A 103 11.47 10.49 7.39
C ALA A 103 11.94 9.25 8.18
N ALA A 104 12.38 8.20 7.51
CA ALA A 104 12.96 7.01 8.14
C ALA A 104 14.22 7.34 8.95
N TYR A 105 15.11 8.18 8.41
CA TYR A 105 16.30 8.64 9.11
C TYR A 105 15.96 9.43 10.38
N VAL A 106 14.97 10.33 10.33
CA VAL A 106 14.49 11.05 11.51
C VAL A 106 13.97 10.10 12.58
N VAL A 107 13.20 9.06 12.20
CA VAL A 107 12.73 8.01 13.13
C VAL A 107 13.92 7.26 13.75
N LEU A 108 14.94 6.94 12.96
CA LEU A 108 16.17 6.30 13.45
C LEU A 108 16.95 7.21 14.41
N ALA A 109 17.05 8.50 14.12
CA ALA A 109 17.69 9.48 15.02
C ALA A 109 16.94 9.57 16.36
N MET A 110 15.61 9.60 16.33
CA MET A 110 14.79 9.53 17.56
C MET A 110 15.00 8.22 18.32
N SER A 111 15.16 7.11 17.61
CA SER A 111 15.47 5.80 18.22
C SER A 111 16.87 5.78 18.86
N SER A 112 17.86 6.38 18.21
CA SER A 112 19.23 6.52 18.74
C SER A 112 19.24 7.27 20.07
N VAL A 113 18.54 8.42 20.14
CA VAL A 113 18.43 9.21 21.38
C VAL A 113 17.75 8.40 22.50
N LYS A 114 16.66 7.68 22.20
CA LYS A 114 16.00 6.81 23.19
C LYS A 114 16.92 5.70 23.68
N SER A 115 17.68 5.11 22.76
CA SER A 115 18.65 4.06 23.08
C SER A 115 19.77 4.60 24.01
N ALA A 116 20.33 5.76 23.68
CA ALA A 116 21.33 6.44 24.48
C ALA A 116 20.83 6.80 25.89
N TYR A 117 19.58 7.32 25.97
CA TYR A 117 18.95 7.65 27.26
C TYR A 117 18.73 6.40 28.13
N ASN A 118 18.32 5.28 27.53
CA ASN A 118 18.19 4.02 28.26
C ASN A 118 19.55 3.55 28.84
N VAL A 119 20.62 3.69 28.07
CA VAL A 119 21.99 3.38 28.54
C VAL A 119 22.36 4.28 29.72
N GLN A 120 22.21 5.60 29.57
CA GLN A 120 22.47 6.58 30.61
C GLN A 120 21.71 6.25 31.92
N THR A 121 20.41 5.97 31.81
CA THR A 121 19.56 5.69 32.96
C THR A 121 19.97 4.38 33.66
N ARG A 122 20.32 3.35 32.90
CA ARG A 122 20.80 2.08 33.46
C ARG A 122 22.14 2.26 34.17
N GLN A 123 23.06 3.04 33.59
CA GLN A 123 24.34 3.38 34.22
C GLN A 123 24.13 4.12 35.54
N ALA A 124 23.26 5.13 35.56
CA ALA A 124 22.98 5.92 36.77
C ALA A 124 22.36 5.07 37.90
N LEU A 125 21.59 4.02 37.55
CA LEU A 125 20.98 3.10 38.50
C LEU A 125 21.86 1.89 38.85
N GLY A 126 23.10 1.80 38.35
CA GLY A 126 23.98 0.65 38.54
C GLY A 126 23.44 -0.66 37.94
N LYS A 127 22.50 -0.57 36.99
CA LYS A 127 21.90 -1.74 36.33
C LYS A 127 22.74 -2.22 35.17
N HIS A 128 22.67 -3.53 34.90
CA HIS A 128 23.31 -4.13 33.74
C HIS A 128 22.86 -3.48 32.44
N ILE A 129 23.82 -3.19 31.57
CA ILE A 129 23.59 -2.68 30.21
C ILE A 129 23.63 -3.87 29.27
N ASN A 130 22.56 -4.08 28.50
CA ASN A 130 22.48 -5.18 27.58
C ASN A 130 23.64 -5.13 26.56
N THR A 131 24.24 -6.27 26.33
CA THR A 131 25.15 -6.49 25.20
C THR A 131 24.34 -6.55 23.89
N PHE A 132 25.02 -6.47 22.74
CA PHE A 132 24.37 -6.64 21.45
C PHE A 132 23.63 -7.98 21.32
N VAL A 133 24.24 -9.07 21.81
CA VAL A 133 23.64 -10.41 21.78
C VAL A 133 22.37 -10.48 22.63
N GLU A 134 22.37 -9.83 23.80
CA GLU A 134 21.19 -9.76 24.67
C GLU A 134 20.07 -8.92 24.02
N ASP A 135 20.41 -7.80 23.38
CA ASP A 135 19.46 -6.99 22.62
C ASP A 135 18.83 -7.81 21.46
N VAL A 136 19.63 -8.58 20.71
CA VAL A 136 19.15 -9.47 19.66
C VAL A 136 18.27 -10.59 20.26
N LYS A 137 18.68 -11.24 21.33
CA LYS A 137 17.84 -12.24 22.01
C LYS A 137 16.52 -11.65 22.49
N SER A 138 16.52 -10.41 22.98
CA SER A 138 15.29 -9.74 23.39
C SER A 138 14.29 -9.52 22.25
N LEU A 139 14.77 -9.41 20.98
CA LEU A 139 13.89 -9.33 19.80
C LEU A 139 13.12 -10.63 19.57
N PHE A 140 13.70 -11.78 19.93
CA PHE A 140 13.04 -13.08 19.80
C PHE A 140 12.19 -13.48 21.01
N ASN A 141 12.26 -12.73 22.12
CA ASN A 141 11.52 -12.97 23.34
C ASN A 141 10.58 -11.80 23.66
N GLU A 142 11.02 -10.87 24.50
CA GLU A 142 10.20 -9.75 25.00
C GLU A 142 9.71 -8.79 23.91
N ASN A 143 10.51 -8.60 22.87
CA ASN A 143 10.23 -7.68 21.77
C ASN A 143 9.84 -8.40 20.46
N LEU A 144 9.43 -9.68 20.53
CA LEU A 144 9.05 -10.48 19.36
C LEU A 144 7.97 -9.79 18.51
N HIS A 145 7.03 -9.12 19.14
CA HIS A 145 6.00 -8.33 18.46
C HIS A 145 6.59 -7.25 17.53
N LYS A 146 7.71 -6.62 17.90
CA LYS A 146 8.37 -5.61 17.07
C LYS A 146 9.02 -6.26 15.86
N LEU A 147 9.73 -7.39 16.08
CA LEU A 147 10.36 -8.13 14.99
C LEU A 147 9.33 -8.60 13.96
N LEU A 148 8.25 -9.22 14.43
CA LEU A 148 7.17 -9.71 13.56
C LEU A 148 6.43 -8.60 12.81
N LEU A 149 6.26 -7.42 13.42
CA LEU A 149 5.60 -6.29 12.78
C LEU A 149 6.51 -5.49 11.84
N THR A 150 7.83 -5.56 12.02
CA THR A 150 8.77 -4.80 11.18
C THR A 150 8.63 -5.12 9.70
N LEU A 151 8.54 -6.40 9.34
CA LEU A 151 8.42 -6.83 7.94
C LEU A 151 7.09 -6.40 7.30
N PRO A 152 5.90 -6.66 7.89
CA PRO A 152 4.63 -6.18 7.34
C PRO A 152 4.55 -4.66 7.28
N VAL A 153 4.94 -3.95 8.33
CA VAL A 153 4.90 -2.47 8.36
C VAL A 153 5.85 -1.89 7.31
N GLY A 154 7.08 -2.40 7.23
CA GLY A 154 8.04 -2.01 6.19
C GLY A 154 7.51 -2.28 4.79
N GLY A 155 6.89 -3.45 4.57
CA GLY A 155 6.24 -3.80 3.31
C GLY A 155 5.12 -2.82 2.94
N VAL A 156 4.24 -2.48 3.87
CA VAL A 156 3.16 -1.49 3.65
C VAL A 156 3.73 -0.10 3.32
N LEU A 157 4.77 0.34 4.03
CA LEU A 157 5.41 1.63 3.77
C LEU A 157 6.01 1.69 2.36
N ILE A 158 6.72 0.65 1.93
CA ILE A 158 7.45 0.63 0.65
C ILE A 158 6.52 0.32 -0.53
N PHE A 159 5.62 -0.67 -0.39
CA PHE A 159 4.82 -1.17 -1.52
C PHE A 159 3.41 -0.59 -1.59
N THR A 160 2.93 0.07 -0.54
CA THR A 160 1.59 0.67 -0.53
C THR A 160 1.66 2.19 -0.36
N ILE A 161 2.27 2.69 0.71
CA ILE A 161 2.22 4.12 1.04
C ILE A 161 3.08 4.94 0.09
N LEU A 162 4.31 4.51 -0.21
CA LEU A 162 5.19 5.25 -1.12
C LEU A 162 4.58 5.36 -2.54
N PRO A 163 4.11 4.26 -3.20
CA PRO A 163 3.41 4.38 -4.48
C PRO A 163 2.14 5.23 -4.40
N LEU A 164 1.38 5.14 -3.30
CA LEU A 164 0.18 5.95 -3.10
C LEU A 164 0.52 7.45 -3.05
N VAL A 165 1.53 7.85 -2.28
CA VAL A 165 1.98 9.25 -2.22
C VAL A 165 2.48 9.72 -3.58
N PHE A 166 3.23 8.88 -4.30
CA PHE A 166 3.65 9.17 -5.67
C PHE A 166 2.46 9.39 -6.60
N MET A 167 1.45 8.49 -6.59
CA MET A 167 0.23 8.64 -7.42
C MET A 167 -0.58 9.88 -7.04
N ILE A 168 -0.71 10.19 -5.75
CA ILE A 168 -1.36 11.42 -5.30
C ILE A 168 -0.60 12.65 -5.81
N SER A 169 0.74 12.62 -5.76
CA SER A 169 1.56 13.72 -6.27
C SER A 169 1.38 13.92 -7.78
N MET A 170 1.23 12.85 -8.56
CA MET A 170 0.92 12.91 -10.00
C MET A 170 -0.39 13.66 -10.30
N ALA A 171 -1.39 13.61 -9.42
CA ALA A 171 -2.66 14.32 -9.62
C ALA A 171 -2.50 15.85 -9.62
N PHE A 172 -1.38 16.37 -9.11
CA PHE A 172 -1.06 17.80 -9.11
C PHE A 172 -0.16 18.22 -10.26
N THR A 173 0.09 17.34 -11.23
CA THR A 173 0.93 17.60 -12.41
C THR A 173 0.11 17.56 -13.68
N ASN A 174 0.63 18.15 -14.77
CA ASN A 174 0.07 18.04 -16.10
C ASN A 174 0.54 16.80 -16.86
N TYR A 175 0.84 15.70 -16.12
CA TYR A 175 1.28 14.45 -16.72
C TYR A 175 0.37 14.01 -17.86
N SER A 176 0.97 13.80 -19.02
CA SER A 176 0.30 13.36 -20.24
C SER A 176 1.22 12.42 -21.00
N LYS A 177 0.65 11.51 -21.77
CA LYS A 177 1.37 10.64 -22.68
C LYS A 177 0.98 10.97 -24.11
N VAL A 178 1.91 11.48 -24.89
CA VAL A 178 1.70 11.80 -26.30
C VAL A 178 2.46 10.78 -27.14
N ASP A 179 1.79 10.18 -28.11
CA ASP A 179 2.37 9.22 -29.07
C ASP A 179 3.23 8.10 -28.45
N SER A 180 2.77 7.58 -27.30
CA SER A 180 3.49 6.58 -26.51
C SER A 180 4.81 7.04 -25.86
N HIS A 181 5.20 8.28 -26.01
CA HIS A 181 6.36 8.88 -25.37
C HIS A 181 5.97 9.61 -24.08
N LEU A 182 6.84 9.53 -23.07
CA LEU A 182 6.72 10.32 -21.85
C LEU A 182 7.20 11.73 -22.17
N VAL A 183 6.32 12.71 -22.01
CA VAL A 183 6.65 14.13 -22.13
C VAL A 183 7.08 14.66 -20.77
N LEU A 184 7.95 15.64 -20.75
CA LEU A 184 8.23 16.42 -19.55
C LEU A 184 6.92 17.02 -19.03
N PHE A 185 6.75 17.03 -17.73
CA PHE A 185 5.57 17.58 -17.08
C PHE A 185 5.96 18.39 -15.84
N ASP A 186 5.08 19.33 -15.50
CA ASP A 186 5.28 20.29 -14.41
C ASP A 186 4.16 20.21 -13.39
N TRP A 187 4.38 20.86 -12.25
CA TRP A 187 3.35 21.06 -11.24
C TRP A 187 2.31 22.07 -11.71
N VAL A 188 1.04 21.66 -11.74
CA VAL A 188 -0.11 22.53 -12.09
C VAL A 188 -1.02 22.80 -10.87
N GLY A 189 -0.63 22.32 -9.70
CA GLY A 189 -1.40 22.50 -8.48
C GLY A 189 -2.80 21.89 -8.59
N LEU A 190 -3.84 22.67 -8.36
CA LEU A 190 -5.24 22.21 -8.33
C LEU A 190 -5.96 22.32 -9.69
N GLU A 191 -5.27 22.58 -10.78
CA GLU A 191 -5.88 22.79 -12.08
C GLU A 191 -6.67 21.55 -12.55
N ASN A 192 -6.10 20.36 -12.42
CA ASN A 192 -6.79 19.11 -12.74
C ASN A 192 -8.10 18.95 -11.94
N PHE A 193 -8.07 19.35 -10.66
CA PHE A 193 -9.27 19.29 -9.81
C PHE A 193 -10.33 20.30 -10.24
N LYS A 194 -9.95 21.50 -10.70
CA LYS A 194 -10.91 22.47 -11.23
C LYS A 194 -11.65 21.90 -12.45
N GLN A 195 -10.92 21.21 -13.34
CA GLN A 195 -11.54 20.56 -14.50
C GLN A 195 -12.53 19.46 -14.12
N LEU A 196 -12.35 18.77 -12.98
CA LEU A 196 -13.31 17.77 -12.49
C LEU A 196 -14.61 18.41 -11.98
N PHE A 197 -14.54 19.64 -11.45
CA PHE A 197 -15.71 20.37 -10.94
C PHE A 197 -16.36 21.24 -12.01
N ASP A 198 -15.73 21.41 -13.18
CA ASP A 198 -16.34 22.11 -14.31
C ASP A 198 -17.36 21.19 -15.00
N SER A 199 -18.64 21.51 -14.82
CA SER A 199 -19.76 20.78 -15.43
C SER A 199 -19.81 20.90 -16.96
N GLY A 200 -19.09 21.86 -17.55
CA GLY A 200 -18.95 22.01 -19.02
C GLY A 200 -17.86 21.12 -19.61
N SER A 201 -16.97 20.57 -18.80
CA SER A 201 -15.90 19.71 -19.26
C SER A 201 -16.37 18.25 -19.47
N SER A 202 -15.93 17.62 -20.55
CA SER A 202 -16.18 16.19 -20.81
C SER A 202 -15.56 15.30 -19.72
N ILE A 203 -14.45 15.73 -19.16
CA ILE A 203 -13.74 15.05 -18.06
C ILE A 203 -14.59 15.07 -16.78
N GLY A 204 -15.12 16.25 -16.39
CA GLY A 204 -15.99 16.39 -15.22
C GLY A 204 -17.24 15.54 -15.32
N HIS A 205 -17.94 15.61 -16.47
CA HIS A 205 -19.14 14.79 -16.68
C HIS A 205 -18.87 13.29 -16.58
N SER A 206 -17.79 12.81 -17.21
CA SER A 206 -17.39 11.40 -17.16
C SER A 206 -17.00 10.98 -15.75
N PHE A 207 -16.23 11.80 -15.04
CA PHE A 207 -15.77 11.53 -13.67
C PHE A 207 -16.94 11.34 -12.72
N TRP A 208 -17.88 12.29 -12.68
CA TRP A 208 -19.02 12.21 -11.75
C TRP A 208 -19.95 11.04 -12.05
N SER A 209 -20.14 10.73 -13.34
CA SER A 209 -20.91 9.55 -13.76
C SER A 209 -20.28 8.24 -13.27
N VAL A 210 -18.94 8.09 -13.46
CA VAL A 210 -18.20 6.91 -13.02
C VAL A 210 -18.12 6.84 -11.51
N LEU A 211 -17.86 7.96 -10.83
CA LEU A 211 -17.81 8.02 -9.37
C LEU A 211 -19.16 7.61 -8.76
N GLY A 212 -20.27 8.17 -9.26
CA GLY A 212 -21.61 7.81 -8.82
C GLY A 212 -21.88 6.30 -8.95
N TRP A 213 -21.52 5.71 -10.10
CA TRP A 213 -21.60 4.26 -10.27
C TRP A 213 -20.68 3.50 -9.32
N THR A 214 -19.47 3.95 -9.12
CA THR A 214 -18.50 3.30 -8.20
C THR A 214 -19.02 3.27 -6.77
N ILE A 215 -19.63 4.36 -6.30
CA ILE A 215 -20.24 4.40 -4.96
C ILE A 215 -21.42 3.43 -4.86
N ILE A 216 -22.30 3.41 -5.86
CA ILE A 216 -23.43 2.46 -5.90
C ILE A 216 -22.89 1.04 -5.87
N TRP A 217 -21.94 0.72 -6.73
CA TRP A 217 -21.31 -0.59 -6.77
C TRP A 217 -20.67 -0.97 -5.44
N ALA A 218 -19.93 -0.07 -4.79
CA ALA A 218 -19.27 -0.33 -3.51
C ALA A 218 -20.29 -0.64 -2.41
N ILE A 219 -21.39 0.11 -2.34
CA ILE A 219 -22.46 -0.11 -1.36
C ILE A 219 -23.11 -1.49 -1.56
N PHE A 220 -23.54 -1.80 -2.79
CA PHE A 220 -24.18 -3.07 -3.07
C PHE A 220 -23.24 -4.26 -3.00
N ALA A 221 -22.05 -4.15 -3.62
CA ALA A 221 -21.06 -5.22 -3.61
C ALA A 221 -20.58 -5.56 -2.20
N THR A 222 -20.28 -4.56 -1.37
CA THR A 222 -19.82 -4.78 0.01
C THR A 222 -20.97 -5.11 0.94
N GLY A 223 -22.05 -4.32 0.92
CA GLY A 223 -23.19 -4.47 1.81
C GLY A 223 -23.93 -5.80 1.62
N LEU A 224 -24.23 -6.17 0.37
CA LEU A 224 -24.89 -7.45 0.09
C LEU A 224 -23.98 -8.64 0.39
N ASN A 225 -22.68 -8.57 0.06
CA ASN A 225 -21.74 -9.64 0.44
C ASN A 225 -21.69 -9.87 1.94
N TYR A 226 -21.65 -8.79 2.71
CA TYR A 226 -21.62 -8.87 4.16
C TYR A 226 -22.91 -9.45 4.72
N ILE A 227 -24.06 -8.89 4.35
CA ILE A 227 -25.37 -9.34 4.82
C ILE A 227 -25.65 -10.80 4.42
N LEU A 228 -25.51 -11.12 3.13
CA LEU A 228 -25.79 -12.47 2.64
C LEU A 228 -24.77 -13.48 3.18
N GLY A 229 -23.50 -13.09 3.28
CA GLY A 229 -22.45 -13.93 3.85
C GLY A 229 -22.70 -14.26 5.31
N ILE A 230 -23.14 -13.30 6.13
CA ILE A 230 -23.55 -13.54 7.53
C ILE A 230 -24.75 -14.47 7.57
N LEU A 231 -25.79 -14.20 6.80
CA LEU A 231 -27.00 -15.03 6.78
C LEU A 231 -26.67 -16.48 6.42
N VAL A 232 -25.89 -16.70 5.37
CA VAL A 232 -25.47 -18.06 4.96
C VAL A 232 -24.58 -18.70 6.03
N ALA A 233 -23.65 -17.96 6.63
CA ALA A 233 -22.81 -18.46 7.72
C ALA A 233 -23.65 -18.90 8.93
N LEU A 234 -24.63 -18.10 9.33
CA LEU A 234 -25.56 -18.45 10.43
C LEU A 234 -26.39 -19.69 10.08
N LEU A 235 -26.91 -19.78 8.86
CA LEU A 235 -27.67 -20.96 8.40
C LEU A 235 -26.81 -22.23 8.43
N ILE A 236 -25.58 -22.19 7.93
CA ILE A 236 -24.67 -23.33 7.95
C ILE A 236 -24.32 -23.74 9.39
N ASN A 237 -24.13 -22.79 10.30
CA ASN A 237 -23.72 -23.08 11.68
C ASN A 237 -24.91 -23.42 12.61
N ARG A 238 -26.15 -23.22 12.23
CA ARG A 238 -27.35 -23.52 13.02
C ARG A 238 -27.36 -24.99 13.48
N LYS A 239 -27.86 -25.25 14.71
CA LYS A 239 -27.88 -26.59 15.34
C LYS A 239 -28.58 -27.66 14.47
N GLY A 240 -29.64 -27.30 13.74
CA GLY A 240 -30.40 -28.19 12.88
C GLY A 240 -29.81 -28.47 11.50
N THR A 241 -28.76 -27.80 11.08
CA THR A 241 -28.20 -27.98 9.73
C THR A 241 -27.38 -29.26 9.65
N ARG A 242 -27.79 -30.14 8.70
CA ARG A 242 -27.07 -31.39 8.39
C ARG A 242 -25.92 -31.12 7.42
N PHE A 243 -24.85 -31.93 7.50
CA PHE A 243 -23.68 -31.83 6.59
C PHE A 243 -22.99 -30.47 6.57
N LYS A 244 -22.80 -29.82 7.74
CA LYS A 244 -22.15 -28.51 7.87
C LYS A 244 -20.77 -28.44 7.20
N SER A 245 -19.97 -29.50 7.31
CA SER A 245 -18.63 -29.59 6.71
C SER A 245 -18.70 -29.60 5.18
N PHE A 246 -19.70 -30.27 4.61
CA PHE A 246 -19.92 -30.31 3.17
C PHE A 246 -20.28 -28.92 2.61
N TRP A 247 -21.21 -28.21 3.24
CA TRP A 247 -21.58 -26.86 2.83
C TRP A 247 -20.37 -25.89 2.92
N ARG A 248 -19.63 -25.95 4.02
CA ARG A 248 -18.39 -25.16 4.14
C ARG A 248 -17.40 -25.50 3.05
N PHE A 249 -17.21 -26.78 2.73
CA PHE A 249 -16.30 -27.22 1.68
C PHE A 249 -16.68 -26.64 0.31
N ILE A 250 -17.96 -26.66 -0.07
CA ILE A 250 -18.43 -26.09 -1.34
C ILE A 250 -18.10 -24.59 -1.43
N PHE A 251 -18.36 -23.82 -0.36
CA PHE A 251 -18.05 -22.39 -0.37
C PHE A 251 -16.53 -22.12 -0.36
N VAL A 252 -15.75 -22.91 0.37
CA VAL A 252 -14.29 -22.79 0.37
C VAL A 252 -13.69 -23.17 -0.99
N LEU A 253 -14.28 -24.12 -1.68
CA LEU A 253 -13.82 -24.55 -3.01
C LEU A 253 -13.82 -23.39 -4.02
N SER A 254 -14.81 -22.49 -3.93
CA SER A 254 -14.85 -21.30 -4.80
C SER A 254 -13.68 -20.33 -4.56
N ILE A 255 -13.10 -20.31 -3.35
CA ILE A 255 -11.91 -19.53 -3.00
C ILE A 255 -10.63 -20.19 -3.51
N ALA A 256 -10.61 -21.53 -3.59
CA ALA A 256 -9.44 -22.29 -4.04
C ALA A 256 -9.13 -22.08 -5.54
N VAL A 257 -10.13 -21.70 -6.33
CA VAL A 257 -9.94 -21.36 -7.74
C VAL A 257 -9.44 -19.90 -7.85
N PRO A 258 -8.32 -19.64 -8.56
CA PRO A 258 -7.85 -18.28 -8.76
C PRO A 258 -8.96 -17.37 -9.32
N GLN A 259 -9.20 -16.23 -8.68
CA GLN A 259 -10.33 -15.35 -8.98
C GLN A 259 -10.40 -14.95 -10.45
N PHE A 260 -9.25 -14.67 -11.10
CA PHE A 260 -9.23 -14.28 -12.51
C PHE A 260 -9.75 -15.39 -13.42
N VAL A 261 -9.48 -16.68 -13.11
CA VAL A 261 -9.99 -17.83 -13.87
C VAL A 261 -11.53 -17.91 -13.74
N SER A 262 -12.03 -17.80 -12.51
CA SER A 262 -13.48 -17.78 -12.24
C SER A 262 -14.18 -16.65 -13.00
N LEU A 263 -13.60 -15.46 -13.01
CA LEU A 263 -14.15 -14.30 -13.72
C LEU A 263 -14.12 -14.47 -15.25
N LEU A 264 -13.06 -15.08 -15.82
CA LEU A 264 -13.02 -15.40 -17.25
C LEU A 264 -14.08 -16.43 -17.64
N VAL A 265 -14.27 -17.46 -16.83
CA VAL A 265 -15.34 -18.46 -17.04
C VAL A 265 -16.70 -17.78 -16.97
N MET A 266 -16.99 -16.97 -15.94
CA MET A 266 -18.23 -16.22 -15.83
C MET A 266 -18.49 -15.32 -17.04
N ARG A 267 -17.45 -14.60 -17.51
CA ARG A 267 -17.55 -13.78 -18.72
C ARG A 267 -17.94 -14.62 -19.95
N SER A 268 -17.33 -15.79 -20.10
CA SER A 268 -17.66 -16.70 -21.21
C SER A 268 -19.08 -17.25 -21.11
N MET A 269 -19.51 -17.68 -19.90
CA MET A 269 -20.84 -18.23 -19.66
C MET A 269 -21.96 -17.22 -19.86
N LEU A 270 -21.72 -15.94 -19.48
CA LEU A 270 -22.70 -14.84 -19.55
C LEU A 270 -22.59 -14.03 -20.85
N ASN A 271 -21.80 -14.48 -21.83
CA ASN A 271 -21.76 -13.85 -23.13
C ASN A 271 -23.11 -14.04 -23.87
N GLN A 272 -23.32 -13.27 -24.95
CA GLN A 272 -24.56 -13.30 -25.73
C GLN A 272 -24.88 -14.70 -26.25
N ASP A 273 -23.86 -15.44 -26.71
CA ASP A 273 -23.95 -16.83 -27.14
C ASP A 273 -23.43 -17.83 -26.08
N GLY A 274 -23.29 -17.35 -24.85
CA GLY A 274 -22.82 -18.16 -23.74
C GLY A 274 -23.84 -19.19 -23.27
N ILE A 275 -23.33 -20.20 -22.56
CA ILE A 275 -24.15 -21.36 -22.12
C ILE A 275 -25.40 -20.95 -21.34
N VAL A 276 -25.36 -19.88 -20.56
CA VAL A 276 -26.50 -19.42 -19.77
C VAL A 276 -27.68 -19.01 -20.72
N ASN A 277 -27.38 -18.18 -21.71
CA ASN A 277 -28.37 -17.76 -22.70
C ASN A 277 -28.89 -18.95 -23.54
N VAL A 278 -28.00 -19.87 -23.91
CA VAL A 278 -28.37 -21.08 -24.69
C VAL A 278 -29.32 -21.95 -23.87
N VAL A 279 -29.01 -22.22 -22.60
CA VAL A 279 -29.89 -23.04 -21.72
C VAL A 279 -31.23 -22.37 -21.49
N LEU A 280 -31.26 -21.07 -21.19
CA LEU A 280 -32.49 -20.33 -20.96
C LEU A 280 -33.43 -20.33 -22.21
N ARG A 281 -32.86 -20.19 -23.40
CA ARG A 281 -33.61 -20.28 -24.67
C ARG A 281 -34.13 -21.67 -24.91
N ASN A 282 -33.33 -22.71 -24.67
CA ASN A 282 -33.75 -24.10 -24.86
C ASN A 282 -34.84 -24.51 -23.89
N LEU A 283 -34.88 -23.93 -22.70
CA LEU A 283 -35.95 -24.15 -21.71
C LEU A 283 -37.20 -23.31 -22.03
N GLY A 284 -37.19 -22.45 -23.04
CA GLY A 284 -38.30 -21.59 -23.40
C GLY A 284 -38.56 -20.46 -22.38
N TRP A 285 -37.58 -20.13 -21.54
CA TRP A 285 -37.72 -19.07 -20.54
C TRP A 285 -37.49 -17.67 -21.12
N ILE A 286 -36.73 -17.59 -22.19
CA ILE A 286 -36.43 -16.33 -22.92
C ILE A 286 -36.48 -16.58 -24.42
N ASP A 287 -37.00 -15.60 -25.17
CA ASP A 287 -36.99 -15.62 -26.63
C ASP A 287 -35.71 -15.07 -27.22
N LYS A 288 -35.12 -14.06 -26.58
CA LYS A 288 -33.90 -13.40 -27.00
C LYS A 288 -32.83 -13.50 -25.92
N ALA A 289 -31.55 -13.52 -26.34
CA ALA A 289 -30.43 -13.54 -25.44
C ALA A 289 -30.44 -12.32 -24.49
N LEU A 290 -30.25 -12.58 -23.20
CA LEU A 290 -30.12 -11.53 -22.17
C LEU A 290 -28.82 -10.75 -22.40
N PRO A 291 -28.87 -9.42 -22.42
CA PRO A 291 -27.73 -8.58 -22.76
C PRO A 291 -26.84 -8.32 -21.52
N PHE A 292 -26.31 -9.36 -20.89
CA PHE A 292 -25.56 -9.28 -19.63
C PHE A 292 -24.44 -8.23 -19.64
N PHE A 293 -23.72 -8.07 -20.76
CA PHE A 293 -22.60 -7.12 -20.86
C PHE A 293 -22.78 -6.09 -21.99
N THR A 294 -23.82 -6.21 -22.82
CA THR A 294 -24.08 -5.33 -23.96
C THR A 294 -25.01 -4.17 -23.63
N ASN A 295 -25.68 -4.22 -22.49
CA ASN A 295 -26.53 -3.14 -21.97
C ASN A 295 -25.99 -2.65 -20.64
N ALA A 296 -25.90 -1.33 -20.45
CA ALA A 296 -25.28 -0.73 -19.27
C ALA A 296 -25.98 -1.15 -17.95
N THR A 297 -27.30 -1.20 -17.91
CA THR A 297 -28.05 -1.57 -16.71
C THR A 297 -27.86 -3.06 -16.39
N TRP A 298 -27.95 -3.92 -17.40
CA TRP A 298 -27.69 -5.35 -17.24
C TRP A 298 -26.26 -5.62 -16.81
N ALA A 299 -25.28 -4.92 -17.39
CA ALA A 299 -23.87 -5.07 -17.03
C ALA A 299 -23.64 -4.70 -15.54
N ARG A 300 -24.25 -3.62 -15.07
CA ARG A 300 -24.16 -3.19 -13.67
C ARG A 300 -24.74 -4.25 -12.71
N ILE A 301 -25.91 -4.80 -13.01
CA ILE A 301 -26.52 -5.85 -12.22
C ILE A 301 -25.65 -7.12 -12.26
N THR A 302 -25.22 -7.53 -13.45
CA THR A 302 -24.39 -8.71 -13.66
C THR A 302 -23.09 -8.64 -12.86
N VAL A 303 -22.40 -7.49 -12.87
CA VAL A 303 -21.16 -7.32 -12.10
C VAL A 303 -21.41 -7.44 -10.59
N ILE A 304 -22.51 -6.88 -10.07
CA ILE A 304 -22.88 -7.04 -8.66
C ILE A 304 -23.13 -8.53 -8.34
N VAL A 305 -23.92 -9.24 -9.16
CA VAL A 305 -24.23 -10.66 -8.93
C VAL A 305 -22.97 -11.53 -8.97
N VAL A 306 -22.09 -11.30 -9.97
CA VAL A 306 -20.81 -12.03 -10.06
C VAL A 306 -19.90 -11.71 -8.85
N ASN A 307 -19.91 -10.46 -8.37
CA ASN A 307 -19.16 -10.11 -7.18
C ASN A 307 -19.69 -10.82 -5.92
N LEU A 308 -20.99 -11.01 -5.79
CA LEU A 308 -21.58 -11.79 -4.70
C LEU A 308 -21.09 -13.24 -4.70
N TRP A 309 -21.00 -13.86 -5.87
CA TRP A 309 -20.44 -15.20 -6.02
C TRP A 309 -19.02 -15.30 -5.48
N VAL A 310 -18.18 -14.28 -5.71
CA VAL A 310 -16.79 -14.26 -5.25
C VAL A 310 -16.72 -13.89 -3.76
N GLY A 311 -17.49 -12.92 -3.31
CA GLY A 311 -17.32 -12.29 -1.99
C GLY A 311 -17.99 -13.05 -0.83
N ILE A 312 -19.16 -13.65 -1.04
CA ILE A 312 -19.89 -14.36 0.01
C ILE A 312 -19.04 -15.43 0.70
N PRO A 313 -18.28 -16.29 0.00
CA PRO A 313 -17.45 -17.32 0.63
C PRO A 313 -16.45 -16.78 1.63
N TYR A 314 -15.81 -15.63 1.35
CA TYR A 314 -14.87 -14.99 2.27
C TYR A 314 -15.57 -14.55 3.57
N THR A 315 -16.74 -13.94 3.44
CA THR A 315 -17.54 -13.52 4.60
C THR A 315 -17.99 -14.73 5.43
N ILE A 316 -18.40 -15.84 4.78
CA ILE A 316 -18.75 -17.08 5.46
C ILE A 316 -17.58 -17.60 6.32
N LEU A 317 -16.36 -17.59 5.79
CA LEU A 317 -15.17 -18.02 6.54
C LEU A 317 -14.90 -17.13 7.74
N GLN A 318 -14.93 -15.81 7.55
CA GLN A 318 -14.70 -14.83 8.62
C GLN A 318 -15.73 -15.00 9.74
N VAL A 319 -17.01 -15.00 9.39
CA VAL A 319 -18.11 -15.14 10.37
C VAL A 319 -18.08 -16.50 11.06
N THR A 320 -17.81 -17.58 10.32
CA THR A 320 -17.68 -18.91 10.94
C THR A 320 -16.50 -18.97 11.91
N GLY A 321 -15.38 -18.29 11.61
CA GLY A 321 -14.25 -18.15 12.53
C GLY A 321 -14.63 -17.42 13.81
N ILE A 322 -15.35 -16.30 13.70
CA ILE A 322 -15.83 -15.52 14.83
C ILE A 322 -16.79 -16.36 15.69
N LEU A 323 -17.79 -17.01 15.05
CA LEU A 323 -18.78 -17.83 15.76
C LEU A 323 -18.13 -18.98 16.56
N LYS A 324 -17.05 -19.57 16.07
CA LYS A 324 -16.33 -20.63 16.78
C LYS A 324 -15.57 -20.14 18.00
N ASN A 325 -15.23 -18.85 18.06
CA ASN A 325 -14.50 -18.24 19.18
C ASN A 325 -15.44 -17.71 20.28
N ILE A 326 -16.76 -17.70 20.06
CA ILE A 326 -17.75 -17.35 21.08
C ILE A 326 -17.91 -18.53 22.03
N PRO A 327 -17.73 -18.33 23.36
CA PRO A 327 -17.96 -19.39 24.34
C PRO A 327 -19.36 -19.98 24.24
N MET A 328 -19.47 -21.30 24.36
CA MET A 328 -20.76 -22.01 24.25
C MET A 328 -21.80 -21.57 25.31
N GLU A 329 -21.34 -20.97 26.40
CA GLU A 329 -22.16 -20.44 27.49
C GLU A 329 -23.00 -19.21 27.10
N LEU A 330 -22.66 -18.59 25.95
CA LEU A 330 -23.36 -17.40 25.43
C LEU A 330 -24.40 -17.73 24.33
N TYR A 331 -24.65 -19.02 24.06
CA TYR A 331 -25.63 -19.49 23.08
C TYR A 331 -26.90 -20.04 23.70
#